data_41b39d9886e9a014f40b16723bd6ad5c
#
_entry.id   41b39d9886e9a014f40b16723bd6ad5c
#
_cell.length_a   1.000
_cell.length_b   1.000
_cell.length_c   1.000
_cell.angle_alpha   90.00
_cell.angle_beta   90.00
_cell.angle_gamma   90.00
#
_symmetry.space_group_name_H-M   'P 1'
#
loop_
_entity.id
_entity.type
_entity.pdbx_description
1 polymer ?
#
loop_
_entity_poly.entity_id
_entity_poly.type
_entity_poly.pdbx_seq_one_letter_code
_entity_poly.pdbx_strand_id
1 'polypeptide(L)'
;MGSDSRVEIACEMGEKATSYLMDYLDLMEKVGRGHKYVGWYHSHPGFGCWLSGIDCNTQKFMQMVNKTWFALVVDPYRTKSNRKIDFGCFRMYNNEKTARQIQEFDSIPLNRAEEFGVHQNKYYRMPHYFFQSKFENNIVKLIYKNYWVDSLCSNALLVNEDFYQEKVEDVSAKLQIYNIK
;
A
#
# COMPACT_ATOMS: atom_id res chain seq x y z
N MET A 1 -0.30 24.03 19.42
CA MET A 1 0.91 23.49 18.75
C MET A 1 0.43 22.40 17.82
N GLY A 2 0.18 22.73 16.56
CA GLY A 2 -0.22 21.78 15.54
C GLY A 2 0.97 20.87 15.20
N SER A 3 0.86 19.58 15.47
CA SER A 3 1.78 18.61 14.91
C SER A 3 1.55 18.58 13.41
N ASP A 4 2.49 19.11 12.65
CA ASP A 4 2.60 18.93 11.22
C ASP A 4 2.73 17.41 10.97
N SER A 5 1.61 16.72 10.82
CA SER A 5 1.58 15.34 10.36
C SER A 5 1.88 15.36 8.85
N ARG A 6 3.13 15.65 8.52
CA ARG A 6 3.65 15.27 7.20
C ARG A 6 3.55 13.76 7.14
N VAL A 7 2.58 13.29 6.39
CA VAL A 7 2.47 11.88 6.04
C VAL A 7 3.71 11.57 5.22
N GLU A 8 4.74 11.09 5.89
CA GLU A 8 5.96 10.66 5.23
C GLU A 8 5.64 9.42 4.40
N ILE A 9 5.75 9.56 3.09
CA ILE A 9 5.58 8.46 2.13
C ILE A 9 6.81 7.54 2.13
N ALA A 10 7.83 7.90 2.89
CA ALA A 10 9.08 7.18 2.97
C ALA A 10 9.00 6.11 4.07
N CYS A 11 8.93 4.85 3.69
CA CYS A 11 9.17 3.74 4.61
C CYS A 11 10.58 3.21 4.35
N GLU A 12 11.54 3.70 5.13
CA GLU A 12 12.91 3.22 5.11
C GLU A 12 13.16 2.30 6.31
N MET A 13 13.76 1.14 6.04
CA MET A 13 14.08 0.18 7.08
C MET A 13 15.35 0.66 7.82
N GLY A 14 15.17 1.24 9.00
CA GLY A 14 16.27 1.73 9.82
C GLY A 14 17.21 0.61 10.33
N GLU A 15 18.41 0.98 10.77
CA GLU A 15 19.43 0.01 11.25
C GLU A 15 18.92 -0.96 12.31
N LYS A 16 18.10 -0.50 13.26
CA LYS A 16 17.52 -1.35 14.31
C LYS A 16 16.59 -2.42 13.74
N ALA A 17 15.80 -2.07 12.75
CA ALA A 17 14.89 -3.02 12.10
C ALA A 17 15.68 -4.04 11.27
N THR A 18 16.75 -3.61 10.61
CA THR A 18 17.64 -4.48 9.84
C THR A 18 18.38 -5.46 10.76
N SER A 19 18.91 -4.98 11.89
CA SER A 19 19.57 -5.85 12.89
C SER A 19 18.61 -6.88 13.44
N TYR A 20 17.43 -6.45 13.89
CA TYR A 20 16.38 -7.36 14.36
C TYR A 20 16.03 -8.44 13.32
N LEU A 21 15.98 -8.04 12.07
CA LEU A 21 15.67 -8.91 10.96
C LEU A 21 16.72 -10.03 10.81
N MET A 22 18.00 -9.66 10.86
CA MET A 22 19.11 -10.62 10.79
C MET A 22 19.11 -11.57 11.97
N ASP A 23 18.95 -11.05 13.18
CA ASP A 23 18.86 -11.85 14.42
C ASP A 23 17.70 -12.85 14.35
N TYR A 24 16.56 -12.43 13.81
CA TYR A 24 15.40 -13.31 13.63
C TYR A 24 15.68 -14.45 12.65
N LEU A 25 16.35 -14.15 11.51
CA LEU A 25 16.70 -15.19 10.54
C LEU A 25 17.65 -16.23 11.13
N ASP A 26 18.69 -15.75 11.80
CA ASP A 26 19.67 -16.63 12.47
C ASP A 26 19.00 -17.51 13.52
N LEU A 27 18.04 -16.95 14.28
CA LEU A 27 17.28 -17.72 15.25
C LEU A 27 16.40 -18.77 14.57
N MET A 28 15.72 -18.42 13.48
CA MET A 28 14.87 -19.35 12.74
C MET A 28 15.68 -20.49 12.11
N GLU A 29 16.88 -20.22 11.64
CA GLU A 29 17.79 -21.26 11.14
C GLU A 29 18.23 -22.20 12.26
N LYS A 30 18.62 -21.66 13.42
CA LYS A 30 19.02 -22.46 14.59
C LYS A 30 17.93 -23.40 15.12
N VAL A 31 16.66 -22.99 15.02
CA VAL A 31 15.51 -23.83 15.41
C VAL A 31 15.01 -24.76 14.29
N GLY A 32 15.73 -24.84 13.17
CA GLY A 32 15.40 -25.70 12.04
C GLY A 32 14.20 -25.22 11.20
N ARG A 33 13.81 -23.94 11.34
CA ARG A 33 12.76 -23.29 10.56
C ARG A 33 13.40 -22.32 9.57
N GLY A 34 13.82 -22.81 8.42
CA GLY A 34 14.44 -21.98 7.37
C GLY A 34 13.46 -21.03 6.71
N HIS A 35 13.04 -19.99 7.42
CA HIS A 35 12.20 -18.92 6.86
C HIS A 35 13.03 -18.03 5.93
N LYS A 36 12.42 -17.63 4.82
CA LYS A 36 13.01 -16.69 3.88
C LYS A 36 12.11 -15.48 3.72
N TYR A 37 12.71 -14.31 3.69
CA TYR A 37 11.97 -13.11 3.31
C TYR A 37 11.64 -13.15 1.84
N VAL A 38 10.39 -12.80 1.54
CA VAL A 38 9.89 -12.78 0.17
C VAL A 38 9.42 -11.39 -0.24
N GLY A 39 9.35 -10.44 0.71
CA GLY A 39 8.87 -9.09 0.42
C GLY A 39 8.72 -8.23 1.67
N TRP A 40 8.19 -7.06 1.49
CA TRP A 40 7.91 -6.07 2.50
C TRP A 40 6.54 -5.44 2.28
N TYR A 41 5.99 -4.80 3.29
CA TYR A 41 4.73 -4.08 3.19
C TYR A 41 4.78 -2.75 3.91
N HIS A 42 4.03 -1.78 3.39
CA HIS A 42 3.84 -0.47 4.01
C HIS A 42 2.48 0.12 3.63
N SER A 43 2.11 1.22 4.27
CA SER A 43 0.81 1.85 4.06
C SER A 43 0.93 3.18 3.30
N HIS A 44 -0.06 3.44 2.44
CA HIS A 44 -0.29 4.70 1.76
C HIS A 44 -1.65 5.28 2.17
N PRO A 45 -1.76 5.96 3.33
CA PRO A 45 -3.05 6.42 3.84
C PRO A 45 -3.71 7.47 2.95
N GLY A 46 -4.75 7.08 2.20
CA GLY A 46 -5.57 7.98 1.38
C GLY A 46 -5.08 8.28 -0.02
N PHE A 47 -3.84 7.92 -0.40
CA PHE A 47 -3.28 8.28 -1.71
C PHE A 47 -3.09 7.11 -2.68
N GLY A 48 -3.62 5.93 -2.33
CA GLY A 48 -3.69 4.78 -3.23
C GLY A 48 -2.47 3.87 -3.20
N CYS A 49 -2.59 2.73 -3.85
CA CYS A 49 -1.58 1.67 -3.84
C CYS A 49 -0.68 1.76 -5.07
N TRP A 50 0.50 2.36 -4.90
CA TRP A 50 1.55 2.56 -5.90
C TRP A 50 2.92 2.63 -5.21
N LEU A 51 4.03 2.76 -5.94
CA LEU A 51 5.36 2.88 -5.37
C LEU A 51 5.93 4.28 -5.62
N SER A 52 6.33 4.97 -4.55
CA SER A 52 7.07 6.24 -4.60
C SER A 52 8.49 6.03 -5.15
N GLY A 53 9.22 7.12 -5.35
CA GLY A 53 10.61 7.05 -5.77
C GLY A 53 11.50 6.28 -4.80
N ILE A 54 11.29 6.49 -3.50
CA ILE A 54 12.02 5.78 -2.43
C ILE A 54 11.66 4.31 -2.41
N ASP A 55 10.36 3.98 -2.52
CA ASP A 55 9.88 2.60 -2.58
C ASP A 55 10.46 1.85 -3.78
N CYS A 56 10.51 2.51 -4.95
CA CYS A 56 11.11 1.96 -6.15
C CYS A 56 12.60 1.61 -5.96
N ASN A 57 13.35 2.49 -5.31
CA ASN A 57 14.78 2.26 -5.04
C ASN A 57 14.96 1.10 -4.06
N THR A 58 14.21 1.07 -2.97
CA THR A 58 14.22 -0.01 -1.99
C THR A 58 13.84 -1.34 -2.64
N GLN A 59 12.74 -1.36 -3.40
CA GLN A 59 12.27 -2.55 -4.09
C GLN A 59 13.28 -3.06 -5.12
N LYS A 60 13.87 -2.17 -5.90
CA LYS A 60 14.89 -2.53 -6.91
C LYS A 60 16.12 -3.15 -6.25
N PHE A 61 16.63 -2.53 -5.19
CA PHE A 61 17.77 -3.05 -4.43
C PHE A 61 17.50 -4.44 -3.87
N MET A 62 16.39 -4.59 -3.15
CA MET A 62 16.02 -5.87 -2.53
C MET A 62 15.72 -6.96 -3.57
N GLN A 63 15.16 -6.61 -4.72
CA GLN A 63 14.89 -7.54 -5.81
C GLN A 63 16.18 -8.03 -6.51
N MET A 64 17.29 -7.28 -6.45
CA MET A 64 18.59 -7.76 -6.87
C MET A 64 19.18 -8.81 -5.92
N VAL A 65 18.94 -8.64 -4.62
CA VAL A 65 19.38 -9.59 -3.58
C VAL A 65 18.52 -10.87 -3.60
N ASN A 66 17.21 -10.69 -3.68
CA ASN A 66 16.27 -11.81 -3.72
C ASN A 66 15.32 -11.66 -4.92
N LYS A 67 15.46 -12.55 -5.92
CA LYS A 67 14.67 -12.51 -7.15
C LYS A 67 13.16 -12.69 -6.94
N THR A 68 12.73 -13.22 -5.79
CA THR A 68 11.30 -13.40 -5.46
C THR A 68 10.70 -12.22 -4.70
N TRP A 69 11.51 -11.20 -4.40
CA TRP A 69 11.10 -10.05 -3.58
C TRP A 69 9.99 -9.24 -4.23
N PHE A 70 8.98 -8.86 -3.45
CA PHE A 70 7.89 -7.99 -3.86
C PHE A 70 7.53 -6.98 -2.78
N ALA A 71 6.89 -5.89 -3.19
CA ALA A 71 6.32 -4.89 -2.30
C ALA A 71 4.80 -5.06 -2.21
N LEU A 72 4.25 -4.91 -1.01
CA LEU A 72 2.81 -4.87 -0.76
C LEU A 72 2.47 -3.51 -0.16
N VAL A 73 1.64 -2.75 -0.85
CA VAL A 73 1.16 -1.44 -0.40
C VAL A 73 -0.31 -1.54 -0.04
N VAL A 74 -0.69 -1.01 1.12
CA VAL A 74 -2.08 -1.02 1.61
C VAL A 74 -2.55 0.40 1.82
N ASP A 75 -3.76 0.73 1.35
CA ASP A 75 -4.42 1.99 1.69
C ASP A 75 -5.47 1.77 2.79
N PRO A 76 -5.18 2.13 4.04
CA PRO A 76 -6.10 1.92 5.16
C PRO A 76 -7.35 2.80 5.07
N TYR A 77 -7.25 4.03 4.54
CA TYR A 77 -8.39 4.93 4.44
C TYR A 77 -9.36 4.49 3.34
N ARG A 78 -8.83 4.08 2.18
CA ARG A 78 -9.66 3.50 1.11
C ARG A 78 -10.27 2.17 1.53
N THR A 79 -9.51 1.32 2.23
CA THR A 79 -10.00 0.07 2.82
C THR A 79 -11.21 0.32 3.72
N LYS A 80 -11.11 1.30 4.61
CA LYS A 80 -12.17 1.67 5.54
C LYS A 80 -13.40 2.23 4.82
N SER A 81 -13.17 3.09 3.81
CA SER A 81 -14.24 3.72 3.03
C SER A 81 -15.00 2.74 2.16
N ASN A 82 -14.28 1.84 1.49
CA ASN A 82 -14.85 0.89 0.55
C ASN A 82 -15.32 -0.42 1.21
N ARG A 83 -15.03 -0.60 2.51
CA ARG A 83 -15.26 -1.86 3.26
C ARG A 83 -14.65 -3.09 2.57
N LYS A 84 -13.64 -2.87 1.76
CA LYS A 84 -12.88 -3.90 1.05
C LYS A 84 -11.41 -3.53 1.13
N ILE A 85 -10.56 -4.52 1.42
CA ILE A 85 -9.12 -4.28 1.51
C ILE A 85 -8.62 -3.72 0.16
N ASP A 86 -8.08 -2.49 0.23
CA ASP A 86 -7.42 -1.85 -0.91
C ASP A 86 -5.91 -2.04 -0.75
N PHE A 87 -5.35 -2.88 -1.60
CA PHE A 87 -3.92 -3.15 -1.62
C PHE A 87 -3.42 -3.48 -3.01
N GLY A 88 -2.12 -3.32 -3.21
CA GLY A 88 -1.44 -3.70 -4.43
C GLY A 88 -0.13 -4.43 -4.12
N CYS A 89 0.17 -5.44 -4.92
CA CYS A 89 1.45 -6.12 -4.92
C CYS A 89 2.25 -5.67 -6.13
N PHE A 90 3.52 -5.27 -5.93
CA PHE A 90 4.33 -4.64 -6.96
C PHE A 90 5.71 -5.26 -7.08
N ARG A 91 6.23 -5.25 -8.30
CA ARG A 91 7.62 -5.60 -8.61
C ARG A 91 8.19 -4.65 -9.64
N MET A 92 9.50 -4.42 -9.57
CA MET A 92 10.21 -3.65 -10.59
C MET A 92 10.39 -4.46 -11.86
N TYR A 93 10.32 -3.79 -13.01
CA TYR A 93 10.74 -4.38 -14.27
C TYR A 93 12.26 -4.60 -14.26
N ASN A 94 12.69 -5.75 -14.80
CA ASN A 94 14.12 -6.02 -14.95
C ASN A 94 14.77 -5.14 -16.04
N ASN A 95 14.00 -4.76 -17.05
CA ASN A 95 14.42 -3.87 -18.13
C ASN A 95 13.36 -2.79 -18.36
N GLU A 96 13.75 -1.54 -18.39
CA GLU A 96 12.87 -0.38 -18.62
C GLU A 96 12.13 -0.42 -19.97
N LYS A 97 12.63 -1.20 -20.94
CA LYS A 97 12.02 -1.36 -22.26
C LYS A 97 10.73 -2.20 -22.27
N THR A 98 10.42 -2.90 -21.19
CA THR A 98 9.25 -3.79 -21.09
C THR A 98 8.01 -3.09 -20.51
N ALA A 99 8.15 -1.85 -20.08
CA ALA A 99 7.14 -1.06 -19.40
C ALA A 99 6.02 -0.56 -20.34
N ARG A 100 5.20 -1.46 -20.88
CA ARG A 100 4.04 -1.10 -21.73
C ARG A 100 2.70 -1.63 -21.24
N GLN A 101 2.61 -2.11 -20.01
CA GLN A 101 1.30 -2.45 -19.45
C GLN A 101 0.63 -1.17 -18.97
N ILE A 102 -0.51 -0.86 -19.57
CA ILE A 102 -1.43 0.17 -19.08
C ILE A 102 -1.84 -0.27 -17.68
N GLN A 103 -1.32 0.40 -16.67
CA GLN A 103 -1.81 0.21 -15.30
C GLN A 103 -3.22 0.76 -15.24
N GLU A 104 -4.13 0.04 -14.59
CA GLU A 104 -5.44 0.59 -14.26
C GLU A 104 -5.25 1.90 -13.50
N PHE A 105 -5.92 2.96 -13.97
CA PHE A 105 -5.80 4.29 -13.38
C PHE A 105 -6.48 4.27 -12.01
N ASP A 106 -5.68 4.18 -10.96
CA ASP A 106 -6.15 4.53 -9.63
C ASP A 106 -6.29 6.06 -9.52
N SER A 107 -7.30 6.51 -8.80
CA SER A 107 -7.47 7.93 -8.51
C SER A 107 -6.35 8.41 -7.58
N ILE A 108 -5.32 9.01 -8.16
CA ILE A 108 -4.17 9.56 -7.43
C ILE A 108 -4.47 11.02 -7.04
N PRO A 109 -4.23 11.46 -5.78
CA PRO A 109 -4.33 12.86 -5.39
C PRO A 109 -3.42 13.76 -6.22
N LEU A 110 -3.89 14.98 -6.50
CA LEU A 110 -3.20 15.91 -7.39
C LEU A 110 -1.78 16.25 -6.90
N ASN A 111 -1.61 16.41 -5.58
CA ASN A 111 -0.32 16.68 -4.96
C ASN A 111 0.69 15.51 -5.05
N ARG A 112 0.26 14.34 -5.50
CA ARG A 112 1.07 13.13 -5.72
C ARG A 112 1.16 12.72 -7.19
N ALA A 113 0.40 13.36 -8.06
CA ALA A 113 0.28 12.97 -9.45
C ALA A 113 1.61 13.05 -10.21
N GLU A 114 2.46 14.04 -9.91
CA GLU A 114 3.78 14.18 -10.53
C GLU A 114 4.71 13.04 -10.14
N GLU A 115 4.82 12.73 -8.85
CA GLU A 115 5.66 11.65 -8.35
C GLU A 115 5.21 10.29 -8.89
N PHE A 116 3.90 10.03 -8.88
CA PHE A 116 3.32 8.84 -9.49
C PHE A 116 3.68 8.74 -10.98
N GLY A 117 3.48 9.82 -11.75
CA GLY A 117 3.74 9.84 -13.18
C GLY A 117 5.20 9.54 -13.55
N VAL A 118 6.15 10.02 -12.75
CA VAL A 118 7.60 9.78 -12.96
C VAL A 118 7.99 8.31 -12.74
N HIS A 119 7.28 7.60 -11.86
CA HIS A 119 7.66 6.25 -11.42
C HIS A 119 6.78 5.13 -11.95
N GLN A 120 5.54 5.41 -12.39
CA GLN A 120 4.54 4.41 -12.79
C GLN A 120 5.03 3.39 -13.83
N ASN A 121 5.97 3.77 -14.69
CA ASN A 121 6.50 2.89 -15.73
C ASN A 121 7.68 2.02 -15.28
N LYS A 122 8.15 2.17 -14.03
CA LYS A 122 9.31 1.44 -13.51
C LYS A 122 8.94 0.10 -12.88
N TYR A 123 7.68 -0.08 -12.52
CA TYR A 123 7.16 -1.27 -11.85
C TYR A 123 5.85 -1.74 -12.47
N TYR A 124 5.41 -2.91 -12.09
CA TYR A 124 4.13 -3.48 -12.49
C TYR A 124 3.37 -4.04 -11.29
N ARG A 125 2.05 -3.99 -11.36
CA ARG A 125 1.17 -4.60 -10.38
C ARG A 125 1.05 -6.08 -10.66
N MET A 126 1.24 -6.90 -9.63
CA MET A 126 1.08 -8.35 -9.72
C MET A 126 -0.39 -8.72 -9.54
N PRO A 127 -0.91 -9.69 -10.31
CA PRO A 127 -2.21 -10.26 -10.03
C PRO A 127 -2.17 -10.98 -8.67
N HIS A 128 -3.23 -10.87 -7.91
CA HIS A 128 -3.35 -11.50 -6.61
C HIS A 128 -4.75 -12.07 -6.41
N TYR A 129 -4.85 -13.04 -5.53
CA TYR A 129 -6.11 -13.59 -5.07
C TYR A 129 -6.06 -13.88 -3.58
N PHE A 130 -7.20 -13.80 -2.92
CA PHE A 130 -7.31 -14.12 -1.52
C PHE A 130 -7.55 -15.62 -1.34
N PHE A 131 -6.74 -16.22 -0.50
CA PHE A 131 -6.99 -17.55 0.02
C PHE A 131 -7.45 -17.44 1.47
N GLN A 132 -8.51 -18.13 1.80
CA GLN A 132 -9.05 -18.17 3.16
C GLN A 132 -9.54 -19.58 3.47
N SER A 133 -9.07 -20.14 4.57
CA SER A 133 -9.53 -21.43 5.04
C SER A 133 -10.98 -21.33 5.56
N LYS A 134 -11.69 -22.48 5.62
CA LYS A 134 -13.04 -22.50 6.22
C LYS A 134 -13.04 -22.03 7.67
N PHE A 135 -12.00 -22.32 8.42
CA PHE A 135 -11.85 -21.90 9.82
C PHE A 135 -11.70 -20.39 9.93
N GLU A 136 -10.79 -19.79 9.17
CA GLU A 136 -10.59 -18.34 9.14
C GLU A 136 -11.85 -17.60 8.70
N ASN A 137 -12.55 -18.10 7.68
CA ASN A 137 -13.81 -17.53 7.24
C ASN A 137 -14.88 -17.55 8.37
N ASN A 138 -14.93 -18.61 9.16
CA ASN A 138 -15.84 -18.67 10.29
C ASN A 138 -15.45 -17.68 11.40
N ILE A 139 -14.16 -17.50 11.68
CA ILE A 139 -13.68 -16.50 12.65
C ILE A 139 -14.06 -15.10 12.18
N VAL A 140 -13.79 -14.77 10.92
CA VAL A 140 -14.13 -13.45 10.34
C VAL A 140 -15.63 -13.20 10.43
N LYS A 141 -16.46 -14.19 10.10
CA LYS A 141 -17.93 -14.08 10.23
C LYS A 141 -18.36 -13.84 11.67
N LEU A 142 -17.72 -14.48 12.66
CA LEU A 142 -18.02 -14.27 14.07
C LEU A 142 -17.64 -12.86 14.52
N ILE A 143 -16.50 -12.34 14.08
CA ILE A 143 -16.07 -10.96 14.36
C ILE A 143 -17.12 -9.98 13.80
N TYR A 144 -17.46 -10.09 12.53
CA TYR A 144 -18.45 -9.21 11.91
C TYR A 144 -19.84 -9.30 12.57
N LYS A 145 -20.23 -10.50 13.00
CA LYS A 145 -21.52 -10.69 13.69
C LYS A 145 -21.56 -9.97 15.04
N ASN A 146 -20.46 -9.92 15.76
CA ASN A 146 -20.39 -9.29 17.08
C ASN A 146 -20.29 -7.75 17.00
N TYR A 147 -19.82 -7.22 15.87
CA TYR A 147 -19.65 -5.78 15.62
C TYR A 147 -20.70 -5.19 14.66
N TRP A 148 -21.88 -5.84 14.58
CA TRP A 148 -22.97 -5.36 13.72
C TRP A 148 -23.43 -3.92 14.07
N VAL A 149 -23.33 -3.54 15.33
CA VAL A 149 -23.68 -2.19 15.81
C VAL A 149 -22.73 -1.16 15.15
N ASP A 150 -21.43 -1.41 15.15
CA ASP A 150 -20.45 -0.54 14.50
C ASP A 150 -20.70 -0.47 12.99
N SER A 151 -21.07 -1.59 12.37
CA SER A 151 -21.41 -1.63 10.95
C SER A 151 -22.66 -0.83 10.60
N LEU A 152 -23.63 -0.70 11.51
CA LEU A 152 -24.85 0.07 11.31
C LEU A 152 -24.71 1.53 11.74
N CYS A 153 -23.94 1.80 12.79
CA CYS A 153 -23.80 3.14 13.38
C CYS A 153 -22.61 3.92 12.83
N SER A 154 -21.55 3.27 12.34
CA SER A 154 -20.42 3.95 11.73
C SER A 154 -20.67 4.19 10.25
N ASN A 155 -21.17 5.38 9.92
CA ASN A 155 -21.16 5.86 8.55
C ASN A 155 -19.70 6.05 8.12
N ALA A 156 -19.31 5.42 7.00
CA ALA A 156 -17.94 5.54 6.46
C ALA A 156 -17.55 7.00 6.22
N LEU A 157 -18.49 7.86 5.83
CA LEU A 157 -18.28 9.31 5.65
C LEU A 157 -17.89 10.00 6.97
N LEU A 158 -18.61 9.71 8.07
CA LEU A 158 -18.30 10.33 9.37
C LEU A 158 -16.99 9.81 9.98
N VAL A 159 -16.70 8.54 9.79
CA VAL A 159 -15.50 7.91 10.37
C VAL A 159 -14.22 8.30 9.61
N ASN A 160 -14.36 8.76 8.36
CA ASN A 160 -13.28 9.21 7.48
C ASN A 160 -13.53 10.62 6.94
N GLU A 161 -14.12 11.50 7.74
CA GLU A 161 -14.53 12.85 7.31
C GLU A 161 -13.36 13.60 6.67
N ASP A 162 -12.22 13.67 7.34
CA ASP A 162 -11.02 14.35 6.83
C ASP A 162 -10.60 13.80 5.46
N PHE A 163 -10.58 12.49 5.28
CA PHE A 163 -10.25 11.86 3.99
C PHE A 163 -11.23 12.23 2.88
N TYR A 164 -12.52 12.28 3.17
CA TYR A 164 -13.52 12.68 2.18
C TYR A 164 -13.44 14.15 1.85
N GLN A 165 -13.15 15.01 2.82
CA GLN A 165 -12.94 16.43 2.60
C GLN A 165 -11.73 16.67 1.69
N GLU A 166 -10.58 16.08 2.00
CA GLU A 166 -9.38 16.13 1.14
C GLU A 166 -9.67 15.63 -0.28
N LYS A 167 -10.46 14.58 -0.42
CA LYS A 167 -10.83 14.04 -1.72
C LYS A 167 -11.75 14.98 -2.52
N VAL A 168 -12.67 15.67 -1.86
CA VAL A 168 -13.54 16.68 -2.49
C VAL A 168 -12.71 17.87 -2.95
N GLU A 169 -11.78 18.34 -2.13
CA GLU A 169 -10.84 19.41 -2.46
C GLU A 169 -9.95 19.04 -3.65
N ASP A 170 -9.39 17.81 -3.67
CA ASP A 170 -8.59 17.28 -4.78
C ASP A 170 -9.39 17.25 -6.10
N VAL A 171 -10.63 16.75 -6.08
CA VAL A 171 -11.51 16.73 -7.26
C VAL A 171 -11.83 18.13 -7.72
N SER A 172 -12.11 19.05 -6.78
CA SER A 172 -12.39 20.47 -7.11
C SER A 172 -11.19 21.11 -7.79
N ALA A 173 -9.98 20.91 -7.27
CA ALA A 173 -8.74 21.42 -7.87
C ALA A 173 -8.50 20.86 -9.28
N LYS A 174 -8.72 19.56 -9.49
CA LYS A 174 -8.62 18.93 -10.81
C LYS A 174 -9.61 19.51 -11.82
N LEU A 175 -10.85 19.75 -11.41
CA LEU A 175 -11.88 20.38 -12.27
C LEU A 175 -11.52 21.81 -12.62
N GLN A 176 -10.95 22.59 -11.70
CA GLN A 176 -10.48 23.95 -11.99
C GLN A 176 -9.39 23.94 -13.06
N ILE A 177 -8.41 23.06 -12.95
CA ILE A 177 -7.34 22.92 -13.96
C ILE A 177 -7.90 22.49 -15.31
N TYR A 178 -8.91 21.62 -15.34
CA TYR A 178 -9.56 21.18 -16.58
C TYR A 178 -10.33 22.30 -17.27
N ASN A 179 -11.02 23.15 -16.50
CA ASN A 179 -11.82 24.25 -17.04
C ASN A 179 -10.99 25.45 -17.52
N ILE A 180 -9.68 25.52 -17.19
CA ILE A 180 -8.77 26.57 -17.66
C ILE A 180 -8.15 26.21 -19.03
N LYS A 181 -8.25 24.97 -19.46
CA LYS A 181 -7.80 24.51 -20.79
C LYS A 181 -8.91 24.59 -21.81
#